data_2cf869fa5019efd71602a3dabd2aaba2
#
_entry.id   2cf869fa5019efd71602a3dabd2aaba2
#
_cell.length_a   1.000
_cell.length_b   1.000
_cell.length_c   1.000
_cell.angle_alpha   90.00
_cell.angle_beta   90.00
_cell.angle_gamma   90.00
#
_symmetry.space_group_name_H-M   'P 1'
#
loop_
_entity.id
_entity.type
_entity.pdbx_description
1 polymer ?
#
loop_
_entity_poly.entity_id
_entity_poly.type
_entity_poly.pdbx_seq_one_letter_code
_entity_poly.pdbx_strand_id
1 'polypeptide(L)'
;DHVGCYREDPLRKKSALLAMVLNNRPEKYFEFGNMESLPPIVDYRCMRSNLRMGLLDVKDEQLRKKLENRELVTENEEWKIRFAVYQAVEKLPELSARTMGTVDEYFFFSRKRCPEMSDPDCSSCSADPVCAHRKELFQPVFRTDYY
;
A
#
# COMPACT_ATOMS: atom_id res chain seq x y z
N ASP A 1 -7.76 9.06 25.53
CA ASP A 1 -7.63 7.68 25.17
C ASP A 1 -7.72 7.32 23.71
N HIS A 2 -7.95 8.25 22.78
CA HIS A 2 -8.43 7.83 21.48
C HIS A 2 -7.84 8.69 20.39
N VAL A 3 -6.73 8.24 19.85
CA VAL A 3 -6.26 8.78 18.58
C VAL A 3 -7.13 8.13 17.49
N GLY A 4 -8.14 8.83 17.01
CA GLY A 4 -9.20 8.33 16.11
C GLY A 4 -8.64 7.54 14.92
N CYS A 5 -7.59 8.07 14.28
CA CYS A 5 -6.94 7.42 13.11
C CYS A 5 -6.38 6.01 13.39
N TYR A 6 -6.14 5.63 14.65
CA TYR A 6 -5.73 4.26 14.99
C TYR A 6 -6.92 3.31 15.20
N ARG A 7 -8.05 3.85 15.67
CA ARG A 7 -9.23 3.05 16.00
C ARG A 7 -10.20 2.94 14.84
N GLU A 8 -10.36 4.01 14.09
CA GLU A 8 -11.39 4.16 13.07
C GLU A 8 -11.02 3.54 11.74
N ASP A 9 -9.72 3.41 11.44
CA ASP A 9 -9.27 2.72 10.22
C ASP A 9 -9.60 1.22 10.29
N PRO A 10 -10.51 0.71 9.45
CA PRO A 10 -10.87 -0.72 9.44
C PRO A 10 -9.68 -1.64 9.15
N LEU A 11 -8.71 -1.18 8.37
CA LEU A 11 -7.50 -1.94 8.01
C LEU A 11 -6.34 -1.75 8.99
N ARG A 12 -6.52 -0.91 10.02
CA ARG A 12 -5.52 -0.73 11.08
C ARG A 12 -4.11 -0.37 10.61
N LYS A 13 -3.98 0.32 9.49
CA LYS A 13 -2.68 0.62 8.85
C LYS A 13 -1.67 1.24 9.83
N LYS A 14 -2.08 2.31 10.52
CA LYS A 14 -1.18 3.01 11.45
C LYS A 14 -0.81 2.16 12.67
N SER A 15 -1.74 1.35 13.17
CA SER A 15 -1.47 0.43 14.27
C SER A 15 -0.47 -0.65 13.88
N ALA A 16 -0.64 -1.25 12.70
CA ALA A 16 0.28 -2.25 12.17
C ALA A 16 1.68 -1.67 11.94
N LEU A 17 1.75 -0.49 11.32
CA LEU A 17 3.02 0.22 11.10
C LEU A 17 3.71 0.54 12.43
N LEU A 18 2.98 1.04 13.41
CA LEU A 18 3.55 1.34 14.73
C LEU A 18 4.08 0.08 15.41
N ALA A 19 3.33 -1.02 15.40
CA ALA A 19 3.78 -2.29 15.95
C ALA A 19 5.07 -2.76 15.27
N MET A 20 5.13 -2.73 13.94
CA MET A 20 6.33 -3.10 13.18
C MET A 20 7.53 -2.21 13.53
N VAL A 21 7.35 -0.89 13.58
CA VAL A 21 8.44 0.04 13.92
C VAL A 21 8.94 -0.20 15.33
N LEU A 22 8.07 -0.36 16.32
CA LEU A 22 8.46 -0.60 17.70
C LEU A 22 9.16 -1.95 17.87
N ASN A 23 8.69 -3.00 17.20
CA ASN A 23 9.32 -4.31 17.23
C ASN A 23 10.71 -4.31 16.61
N ASN A 24 10.94 -3.49 15.58
CA ASN A 24 12.21 -3.44 14.86
C ASN A 24 13.23 -2.49 15.49
N ARG A 25 12.88 -1.77 16.55
CA ARG A 25 13.82 -0.91 17.25
C ARG A 25 14.95 -1.70 17.92
N PRO A 26 16.20 -1.24 17.83
CA PRO A 26 17.34 -1.95 18.43
C PRO A 26 17.24 -2.05 19.95
N GLU A 27 16.54 -1.13 20.62
CA GLU A 27 16.39 -1.11 22.07
C GLU A 27 15.50 -2.22 22.61
N LYS A 28 14.64 -2.83 21.76
CA LYS A 28 13.76 -3.95 22.14
C LYS A 28 12.86 -3.70 23.35
N TYR A 29 12.36 -2.48 23.53
CA TYR A 29 11.42 -2.15 24.60
C TYR A 29 10.08 -2.89 24.50
N PHE A 30 9.71 -3.27 23.28
CA PHE A 30 8.49 -4.02 23.01
C PHE A 30 8.82 -5.22 22.13
N GLU A 31 8.40 -6.40 22.57
CA GLU A 31 8.43 -7.62 21.77
C GLU A 31 6.98 -8.06 21.52
N PHE A 32 6.57 -8.01 20.29
CA PHE A 32 5.25 -8.49 19.89
C PHE A 32 5.35 -9.96 19.53
N GLY A 33 4.68 -10.82 20.30
CA GLY A 33 4.81 -12.27 20.17
C GLY A 33 4.27 -12.89 18.87
N ASN A 34 3.65 -12.09 17.99
CA ASN A 34 3.03 -12.59 16.76
C ASN A 34 3.21 -11.66 15.57
N MET A 35 4.47 -11.28 15.28
CA MET A 35 4.80 -10.45 14.13
C MET A 35 4.57 -11.16 12.78
N GLU A 36 4.45 -12.47 12.77
CA GLU A 36 4.15 -13.25 11.58
C GLU A 36 2.71 -12.99 11.07
N SER A 37 1.81 -12.62 11.97
CA SER A 37 0.42 -12.24 11.64
C SER A 37 0.22 -10.73 11.43
N LEU A 38 1.29 -9.98 11.18
CA LEU A 38 1.18 -8.56 10.87
C LEU A 38 0.28 -8.37 9.65
N PRO A 39 -0.79 -7.57 9.74
CA PRO A 39 -1.65 -7.31 8.59
C PRO A 39 -0.95 -6.43 7.55
N PRO A 40 -1.42 -6.44 6.28
CA PRO A 40 -0.93 -5.54 5.25
C PRO A 40 -0.99 -4.07 5.66
N ILE A 41 0.09 -3.34 5.40
CA ILE A 41 0.21 -1.91 5.69
C ILE A 41 -0.10 -1.12 4.42
N VAL A 42 -1.40 -0.92 4.15
CA VAL A 42 -1.85 -0.29 2.89
C VAL A 42 -2.05 1.21 3.07
N ASP A 43 -1.18 1.97 2.42
CA ASP A 43 -1.29 3.41 2.25
C ASP A 43 -1.41 3.80 0.76
N TYR A 44 -1.49 5.10 0.47
CA TYR A 44 -1.59 5.62 -0.90
C TYR A 44 -0.40 5.20 -1.79
N ARG A 45 0.79 4.98 -1.23
CA ARG A 45 1.97 4.54 -1.98
C ARG A 45 1.82 3.07 -2.38
N CYS A 46 1.37 2.26 -1.45
CA CYS A 46 1.07 0.86 -1.71
C CYS A 46 -0.04 0.73 -2.76
N MET A 47 -1.13 1.51 -2.66
CA MET A 47 -2.19 1.55 -3.68
C MET A 47 -1.65 1.93 -5.06
N ARG A 48 -0.85 2.99 -5.16
CA ARG A 48 -0.24 3.41 -6.43
C ARG A 48 0.61 2.32 -7.06
N SER A 49 1.50 1.71 -6.27
CA SER A 49 2.40 0.67 -6.77
C SER A 49 1.60 -0.53 -7.28
N ASN A 50 0.60 -0.98 -6.55
CA ASN A 50 -0.26 -2.10 -6.95
C ASN A 50 -1.06 -1.81 -8.24
N LEU A 51 -1.60 -0.60 -8.39
CA LEU A 51 -2.29 -0.15 -9.61
C LEU A 51 -1.33 -0.14 -10.80
N ARG A 52 -0.16 0.47 -10.66
CA ARG A 52 0.84 0.61 -11.73
C ARG A 52 1.47 -0.72 -12.13
N MET A 53 1.71 -1.59 -11.17
CA MET A 53 2.24 -2.93 -11.43
C MET A 53 1.21 -3.86 -12.10
N GLY A 54 -0.08 -3.51 -12.07
CA GLY A 54 -1.15 -4.33 -12.63
C GLY A 54 -1.58 -5.47 -11.72
N LEU A 55 -1.27 -5.42 -10.42
CA LEU A 55 -1.80 -6.37 -9.44
C LEU A 55 -3.31 -6.19 -9.23
N LEU A 56 -3.83 -5.02 -9.59
CA LEU A 56 -5.24 -4.71 -9.62
C LEU A 56 -5.66 -4.27 -11.01
N ASP A 57 -6.89 -4.63 -11.39
CA ASP A 57 -7.52 -4.17 -12.61
C ASP A 57 -8.79 -3.37 -12.27
N VAL A 58 -8.81 -2.10 -12.68
CA VAL A 58 -9.95 -1.20 -12.45
C VAL A 58 -10.93 -1.34 -13.60
N LYS A 59 -12.00 -2.12 -13.38
CA LYS A 59 -13.04 -2.41 -14.40
C LYS A 59 -14.00 -1.25 -14.64
N ASP A 60 -14.23 -0.43 -13.62
CA ASP A 60 -15.08 0.75 -13.71
C ASP A 60 -14.36 1.87 -14.46
N GLU A 61 -14.83 2.19 -15.66
CA GLU A 61 -14.22 3.20 -16.51
C GLU A 61 -14.29 4.62 -15.93
N GLN A 62 -15.34 4.94 -15.17
CA GLN A 62 -15.48 6.25 -14.53
C GLN A 62 -14.46 6.39 -13.40
N LEU A 63 -14.32 5.37 -12.57
CA LEU A 63 -13.31 5.33 -11.53
C LEU A 63 -11.90 5.36 -12.14
N ARG A 64 -11.66 4.60 -13.21
CA ARG A 64 -10.38 4.60 -13.90
C ARG A 64 -9.99 6.00 -14.38
N LYS A 65 -10.89 6.74 -15.03
CA LYS A 65 -10.66 8.13 -15.44
C LYS A 65 -10.34 9.05 -14.29
N LYS A 66 -11.04 8.92 -13.15
CA LYS A 66 -10.72 9.69 -11.94
C LYS A 66 -9.28 9.44 -11.46
N LEU A 67 -8.83 8.17 -11.46
CA LEU A 67 -7.46 7.83 -11.07
C LEU A 67 -6.43 8.39 -12.05
N GLU A 68 -6.67 8.30 -13.35
CA GLU A 68 -5.80 8.85 -14.39
C GLU A 68 -5.67 10.38 -14.29
N ASN A 69 -6.77 11.06 -13.99
CA ASN A 69 -6.83 12.52 -13.85
C ASN A 69 -6.51 13.04 -12.45
N ARG A 70 -6.25 12.18 -11.48
CA ARG A 70 -6.08 12.51 -10.06
C ARG A 70 -7.27 13.26 -9.45
N GLU A 71 -8.47 12.93 -9.89
CA GLU A 71 -9.69 13.51 -9.38
C GLU A 71 -10.06 12.93 -8.00
N LEU A 72 -10.83 13.70 -7.21
CA LEU A 72 -11.34 13.22 -5.94
C LEU A 72 -12.26 12.03 -6.15
N VAL A 73 -12.04 10.99 -5.39
CA VAL A 73 -12.91 9.81 -5.31
C VAL A 73 -13.79 9.90 -4.07
N THR A 74 -14.87 9.14 -4.07
CA THR A 74 -15.70 8.96 -2.89
C THR A 74 -15.03 8.00 -1.89
N GLU A 75 -15.47 8.05 -0.64
CA GLU A 75 -15.00 7.13 0.40
C GLU A 75 -15.18 5.66 -0.02
N ASN A 76 -16.30 5.33 -0.64
CA ASN A 76 -16.57 3.97 -1.11
C ASN A 76 -15.66 3.54 -2.26
N GLU A 77 -15.31 4.45 -3.17
CA GLU A 77 -14.35 4.17 -4.26
C GLU A 77 -12.93 3.95 -3.71
N GLU A 78 -12.50 4.80 -2.80
CA GLU A 78 -11.21 4.62 -2.10
C GLU A 78 -11.17 3.29 -1.35
N TRP A 79 -12.20 3.02 -0.55
CA TRP A 79 -12.32 1.78 0.22
C TRP A 79 -12.22 0.53 -0.66
N LYS A 80 -12.92 0.51 -1.80
CA LYS A 80 -12.87 -0.63 -2.72
C LYS A 80 -11.47 -0.89 -3.24
N ILE A 81 -10.75 0.16 -3.63
CA ILE A 81 -9.36 0.02 -4.13
C ILE A 81 -8.44 -0.39 -2.99
N ARG A 82 -8.53 0.29 -1.85
CA ARG A 82 -7.68 0.02 -0.70
C ARG A 82 -7.87 -1.39 -0.16
N PHE A 83 -9.11 -1.86 -0.09
CA PHE A 83 -9.41 -3.22 0.34
C PHE A 83 -8.94 -4.27 -0.67
N ALA A 84 -9.10 -4.02 -1.98
CA ALA A 84 -8.58 -4.92 -3.01
C ALA A 84 -7.04 -5.01 -2.95
N VAL A 85 -6.35 -3.88 -2.73
CA VAL A 85 -4.90 -3.87 -2.50
C VAL A 85 -4.54 -4.66 -1.24
N TYR A 86 -5.29 -4.47 -0.15
CA TYR A 86 -5.08 -5.24 1.08
C TYR A 86 -5.13 -6.74 0.81
N GLN A 87 -6.17 -7.22 0.13
CA GLN A 87 -6.33 -8.64 -0.20
C GLN A 87 -5.21 -9.17 -1.13
N ALA A 88 -4.74 -8.36 -2.07
CA ALA A 88 -3.63 -8.74 -2.94
C ALA A 88 -2.32 -8.83 -2.16
N VAL A 89 -2.01 -7.84 -1.33
CA VAL A 89 -0.78 -7.78 -0.55
C VAL A 89 -0.76 -8.86 0.55
N GLU A 90 -1.91 -9.21 1.12
CA GLU A 90 -2.05 -10.27 2.14
C GLU A 90 -1.54 -11.64 1.65
N LYS A 91 -1.60 -11.90 0.35
CA LYS A 91 -1.12 -13.14 -0.25
C LYS A 91 0.38 -13.17 -0.53
N LEU A 92 1.03 -12.01 -0.59
CA LEU A 92 2.43 -11.93 -0.99
C LEU A 92 3.40 -12.62 -0.04
N PRO A 93 3.24 -12.59 1.30
CA PRO A 93 4.10 -13.34 2.21
C PRO A 93 4.15 -14.84 1.90
N GLU A 94 3.00 -15.47 1.72
CA GLU A 94 2.90 -16.88 1.39
C GLU A 94 3.55 -17.18 0.04
N LEU A 95 3.20 -16.42 -1.00
CA LEU A 95 3.70 -16.61 -2.36
C LEU A 95 5.21 -16.38 -2.50
N SER A 96 5.76 -15.49 -1.70
CA SER A 96 7.19 -15.11 -1.76
C SER A 96 8.07 -15.80 -0.73
N ALA A 97 7.48 -16.55 0.21
CA ALA A 97 8.16 -17.06 1.40
C ALA A 97 8.88 -15.95 2.20
N ARG A 98 8.26 -14.76 2.30
CA ARG A 98 8.77 -13.61 3.02
C ARG A 98 7.79 -13.17 4.11
N THR A 99 8.27 -12.33 5.03
CA THR A 99 7.39 -11.74 6.05
C THR A 99 6.61 -10.55 5.48
N MET A 100 5.47 -10.21 6.09
CA MET A 100 4.73 -8.99 5.75
C MET A 100 5.59 -7.73 5.93
N GLY A 101 6.47 -7.67 6.91
CA GLY A 101 7.42 -6.57 7.07
C GLY A 101 8.34 -6.40 5.87
N THR A 102 8.85 -7.50 5.29
CA THR A 102 9.66 -7.46 4.06
C THR A 102 8.85 -7.00 2.85
N VAL A 103 7.58 -7.40 2.76
CA VAL A 103 6.66 -6.96 1.70
C VAL A 103 6.38 -5.46 1.82
N ASP A 104 6.10 -4.97 3.03
CA ASP A 104 5.91 -3.53 3.28
C ASP A 104 7.16 -2.72 2.95
N GLU A 105 8.33 -3.19 3.37
CA GLU A 105 9.62 -2.57 3.05
C GLU A 105 9.84 -2.44 1.54
N TYR A 106 9.50 -3.47 0.77
CA TYR A 106 9.54 -3.42 -0.68
C TYR A 106 8.67 -2.27 -1.24
N PHE A 107 7.40 -2.18 -0.85
CA PHE A 107 6.52 -1.10 -1.31
C PHE A 107 6.98 0.27 -0.81
N PHE A 108 7.51 0.36 0.39
CA PHE A 108 8.05 1.61 0.92
C PHE A 108 9.24 2.12 0.11
N PHE A 109 10.18 1.24 -0.26
CA PHE A 109 11.36 1.63 -1.05
C PHE A 109 11.08 1.77 -2.55
N SER A 110 10.05 1.09 -3.09
CA SER A 110 9.67 1.20 -4.49
C SER A 110 9.35 2.65 -4.90
N ARG A 111 8.94 3.51 -3.96
CA ARG A 111 8.70 4.95 -4.18
C ARG A 111 9.89 5.69 -4.78
N LYS A 112 11.11 5.22 -4.57
CA LYS A 112 12.32 5.82 -5.13
C LYS A 112 12.41 5.60 -6.64
N ARG A 113 11.91 4.47 -7.13
CA ARG A 113 11.89 4.09 -8.55
C ARG A 113 10.58 4.43 -9.24
N CYS A 114 9.48 4.38 -8.50
CA CYS A 114 8.14 4.69 -8.98
C CYS A 114 7.53 5.86 -8.21
N PRO A 115 8.07 7.09 -8.36
CA PRO A 115 7.60 8.27 -7.66
C PRO A 115 6.22 8.71 -8.17
N GLU A 116 5.58 9.60 -7.41
CA GLU A 116 4.29 10.17 -7.76
C GLU A 116 4.39 11.30 -8.78
N MET A 117 5.38 12.17 -8.61
CA MET A 117 5.46 13.48 -9.28
C MET A 117 6.43 13.51 -10.47
N SER A 118 7.09 12.42 -10.77
CA SER A 118 8.02 12.31 -11.89
C SER A 118 7.89 10.95 -12.56
N ASP A 119 8.47 10.81 -13.73
CA ASP A 119 8.46 9.55 -14.47
C ASP A 119 9.17 8.44 -13.69
N PRO A 120 8.58 7.24 -13.64
CA PRO A 120 9.22 6.09 -13.04
C PRO A 120 10.52 5.68 -13.74
N ASP A 121 11.54 5.34 -12.94
CA ASP A 121 12.77 4.69 -13.41
C ASP A 121 12.54 3.18 -13.48
N CYS A 122 11.82 2.75 -14.52
CA CYS A 122 11.45 1.35 -14.70
C CYS A 122 12.68 0.47 -14.95
N SER A 123 13.64 0.95 -15.73
CA SER A 123 14.84 0.17 -16.08
C SER A 123 15.71 -0.25 -14.89
N SER A 124 15.64 0.52 -13.80
CA SER A 124 16.33 0.20 -12.54
C SER A 124 15.42 -0.44 -11.49
N CYS A 125 14.18 -0.76 -11.86
CA CYS A 125 13.20 -1.32 -10.94
C CYS A 125 13.24 -2.85 -10.95
N SER A 126 13.35 -3.47 -9.78
CA SER A 126 13.35 -4.93 -9.66
C SER A 126 12.05 -5.60 -10.12
N ALA A 127 10.94 -4.86 -10.14
CA ALA A 127 9.66 -5.34 -10.64
C ALA A 127 9.48 -5.18 -12.16
N ASP A 128 10.40 -4.51 -12.86
CA ASP A 128 10.26 -4.20 -14.28
C ASP A 128 9.84 -5.41 -15.15
N PRO A 129 10.42 -6.62 -14.99
CA PRO A 129 10.08 -7.77 -15.82
C PRO A 129 8.63 -8.28 -15.67
N VAL A 130 7.95 -7.93 -14.57
CA VAL A 130 6.59 -8.39 -14.25
C VAL A 130 5.58 -7.26 -14.12
N CYS A 131 6.04 -6.02 -14.28
CA CYS A 131 5.24 -4.81 -14.11
C CYS A 131 4.42 -4.52 -15.37
N ALA A 132 3.13 -4.21 -15.21
CA ALA A 132 2.27 -3.79 -16.33
C ALA A 132 2.52 -2.34 -16.81
N HIS A 133 3.40 -1.59 -16.13
CA HIS A 133 3.80 -0.21 -16.45
C HIS A 133 2.63 0.77 -16.64
N ARG A 134 1.56 0.62 -15.87
CA ARG A 134 0.38 1.52 -15.93
C ARG A 134 0.71 2.86 -15.26
N LYS A 135 1.61 3.61 -15.89
CA LYS A 135 2.14 4.87 -15.34
C LYS A 135 1.07 5.94 -15.16
N GLU A 136 0.03 5.87 -15.95
CA GLU A 136 -1.13 6.76 -15.92
C GLU A 136 -2.00 6.61 -14.67
N LEU A 137 -1.91 5.46 -13.97
CA LEU A 137 -2.72 5.24 -12.80
C LEU A 137 -2.06 5.80 -11.54
N PHE A 138 -2.83 6.59 -10.81
CA PHE A 138 -2.46 7.16 -9.53
C PHE A 138 -3.27 6.52 -8.40
N GLN A 139 -2.79 6.71 -7.17
CA GLN A 139 -3.58 6.35 -6.01
C GLN A 139 -4.88 7.14 -5.96
N PRO A 140 -5.97 6.59 -5.40
CA PRO A 140 -7.20 7.33 -5.16
C PRO A 140 -6.93 8.62 -4.38
N VAL A 141 -7.41 9.74 -4.88
CA VAL A 141 -7.34 11.02 -4.16
C VAL A 141 -8.56 11.10 -3.25
N PHE A 142 -8.33 10.94 -1.94
CA PHE A 142 -9.35 10.95 -0.90
C PHE A 142 -8.79 11.61 0.36
N ARG A 143 -9.59 12.44 1.04
CA ARG A 143 -9.17 13.09 2.29
C ARG A 143 -9.43 12.14 3.45
N THR A 144 -8.37 11.64 4.05
CA THR A 144 -8.43 10.71 5.18
C THR A 144 -7.20 10.85 6.07
N ASP A 145 -7.35 10.52 7.34
CA ASP A 145 -6.26 10.35 8.33
C ASP A 145 -5.94 8.89 8.61
N TYR A 146 -6.42 7.97 7.80
CA TYR A 146 -6.13 6.55 7.95
C TYR A 146 -4.67 6.21 7.55
N TYR A 147 -4.04 7.03 6.72
CA TYR A 147 -2.66 6.81 6.26
C TYR A 147 -1.89 8.10 5.96
#